data_51ed8164f0803fc6bc1ba5090d841e13
#
_entry.id   51ed8164f0803fc6bc1ba5090d841e13
#
_cell.length_a   1.000
_cell.length_b   1.000
_cell.length_c   1.000
_cell.angle_alpha   90.00
_cell.angle_beta   90.00
_cell.angle_gamma   90.00
#
_symmetry.space_group_name_H-M   'P 1'
#
loop_
_entity.id
_entity.type
_entity.pdbx_description
1 polymer ?
#
loop_
_entity_poly.entity_id
_entity_poly.type
_entity_poly.pdbx_seq_one_letter_code
_entity_poly.pdbx_strand_id
1 'polypeptide(L)'
;MSKKFLILLFLIPFQLMFAQKSLLKDFPEGYTPEEIGKRIAYRFLTEKHALHVGKWIGYPETFYWSGALRYADGAKDKELMQRLQEKFDFLFTEEKILQPIMNHVDLNMFGSLPLEFYLVTKDLKYRYLGLPYADSQWELPRNVKPHEKEWAEKGYSWQTRLWIDDMYMITIVQTRAYKVTKDKKYIDRAAKEMVMYLDELQRPNGLFYHAPDVPYYWGRGNGWMAAGMAELLQCLPKKHKDRARIMEGYLKMMESLKKYQNPEGLWNQLIDKSDCWTETSGSAMFTFAFIKGVQNGWLDAEAYAPATRKAWMALVPYLNEKNQVGNVCVGTNKKNSKQYYYDRPCRTGDFHGQGPYLWCAAALMEK
;
A
#
# COMPACT_ATOMS: atom_id res chain seq x y z
N MET A 1 8.33 -59.17 -3.92
CA MET A 1 8.26 -58.40 -2.67
C MET A 1 8.59 -56.92 -2.97
N SER A 2 7.66 -56.10 -2.61
CA SER A 2 7.77 -54.67 -2.24
C SER A 2 8.11 -53.60 -3.31
N LYS A 3 7.05 -53.03 -3.93
CA LYS A 3 7.03 -51.71 -4.59
C LYS A 3 6.01 -50.77 -3.95
N LYS A 4 5.85 -50.76 -2.62
CA LYS A 4 4.78 -49.95 -1.94
C LYS A 4 5.29 -48.90 -0.96
N PHE A 5 6.58 -48.55 -0.92
CA PHE A 5 7.11 -47.64 0.11
C PHE A 5 7.55 -46.22 -0.35
N LEU A 6 7.34 -45.86 -1.64
CA LEU A 6 7.87 -44.57 -2.15
C LEU A 6 6.81 -43.47 -2.37
N ILE A 7 5.55 -43.67 -2.01
CA ILE A 7 4.48 -42.68 -2.29
C ILE A 7 4.13 -41.79 -1.08
N LEU A 8 4.53 -42.20 0.14
CA LEU A 8 4.13 -41.48 1.36
C LEU A 8 4.95 -40.19 1.67
N LEU A 9 6.13 -40.04 1.10
CA LEU A 9 7.04 -38.92 1.44
C LEU A 9 6.73 -37.60 0.67
N PHE A 10 5.93 -37.64 -0.38
CA PHE A 10 5.57 -36.44 -1.17
C PHE A 10 4.21 -35.79 -0.82
N LEU A 11 3.39 -36.46 -0.03
CA LEU A 11 2.08 -35.93 0.36
C LEU A 11 2.12 -35.01 1.59
N ILE A 12 3.11 -35.18 2.47
CA ILE A 12 3.21 -34.40 3.71
C ILE A 12 3.50 -32.92 3.47
N PRO A 13 4.43 -32.49 2.59
CA PRO A 13 4.65 -31.06 2.35
C PRO A 13 3.48 -30.37 1.65
N PHE A 14 2.70 -31.09 0.84
CA PHE A 14 1.55 -30.54 0.13
C PHE A 14 0.35 -30.30 1.06
N GLN A 15 0.11 -31.21 1.99
CA GLN A 15 -0.95 -31.06 3.01
C GLN A 15 -0.61 -29.97 4.04
N LEU A 16 0.66 -29.83 4.45
CA LEU A 16 1.13 -28.74 5.31
C LEU A 16 0.97 -27.37 4.60
N MET A 17 1.31 -27.28 3.35
CA MET A 17 1.15 -26.05 2.56
C MET A 17 -0.32 -25.64 2.38
N PHE A 18 -1.27 -26.59 2.26
CA PHE A 18 -2.70 -26.31 2.24
C PHE A 18 -3.24 -25.90 3.62
N ALA A 19 -2.83 -26.59 4.70
CA ALA A 19 -3.25 -26.26 6.05
C ALA A 19 -2.80 -24.85 6.48
N GLN A 20 -1.65 -24.38 6.01
CA GLN A 20 -1.11 -23.06 6.38
C GLN A 20 -1.65 -21.93 5.52
N LYS A 21 -2.00 -22.17 4.24
CA LYS A 21 -2.82 -21.22 3.48
C LYS A 21 -4.22 -21.05 4.08
N SER A 22 -4.71 -22.03 4.84
CA SER A 22 -5.98 -21.94 5.57
C SER A 22 -5.90 -20.96 6.75
N LEU A 23 -4.70 -20.68 7.30
CA LEU A 23 -4.51 -19.68 8.37
C LEU A 23 -4.87 -18.25 7.93
N LEU A 24 -4.85 -17.94 6.64
CA LEU A 24 -5.31 -16.66 6.09
C LEU A 24 -6.79 -16.71 5.64
N LYS A 25 -7.52 -17.73 6.06
CA LYS A 25 -8.97 -17.93 5.92
C LYS A 25 -9.55 -18.18 7.31
N ASP A 26 -10.75 -18.63 7.43
CA ASP A 26 -11.37 -19.12 8.68
C ASP A 26 -11.12 -18.20 9.90
N PHE A 27 -11.34 -16.91 9.75
CA PHE A 27 -11.30 -15.93 10.84
C PHE A 27 -12.57 -16.09 11.70
N PRO A 28 -12.48 -15.89 13.04
CA PRO A 28 -13.65 -15.91 13.90
C PRO A 28 -14.62 -14.77 13.57
N GLU A 29 -15.87 -14.93 14.00
CA GLU A 29 -16.90 -13.88 13.92
C GLU A 29 -16.39 -12.56 14.54
N GLY A 30 -16.67 -11.43 13.90
CA GLY A 30 -16.16 -10.12 14.29
C GLY A 30 -14.74 -9.82 13.81
N TYR A 31 -14.03 -10.79 13.22
CA TYR A 31 -12.67 -10.64 12.68
C TYR A 31 -12.58 -11.00 11.20
N THR A 32 -13.69 -11.37 10.57
CA THR A 32 -13.66 -11.75 9.16
C THR A 32 -13.33 -10.55 8.28
N PRO A 33 -12.55 -10.74 7.21
CA PRO A 33 -12.24 -9.65 6.26
C PRO A 33 -13.50 -9.03 5.67
N GLU A 34 -14.54 -9.83 5.44
CA GLU A 34 -15.84 -9.42 4.92
C GLU A 34 -16.53 -8.43 5.86
N GLU A 35 -16.61 -8.74 7.16
CA GLU A 35 -17.26 -7.87 8.16
C GLU A 35 -16.47 -6.57 8.36
N ILE A 36 -15.17 -6.68 8.59
CA ILE A 36 -14.29 -5.52 8.85
C ILE A 36 -14.23 -4.60 7.63
N GLY A 37 -14.04 -5.19 6.45
CA GLY A 37 -14.00 -4.44 5.20
C GLY A 37 -15.32 -3.72 4.91
N LYS A 38 -16.46 -4.39 5.13
CA LYS A 38 -17.80 -3.78 4.97
C LYS A 38 -17.96 -2.55 5.87
N ARG A 39 -17.66 -2.69 7.15
CA ARG A 39 -17.77 -1.60 8.14
C ARG A 39 -16.98 -0.36 7.73
N ILE A 40 -15.74 -0.54 7.31
CA ILE A 40 -14.82 0.55 6.93
C ILE A 40 -15.21 1.13 5.56
N ALA A 41 -15.57 0.30 4.58
CA ALA A 41 -15.90 0.77 3.23
C ALA A 41 -17.21 1.57 3.19
N TYR A 42 -18.26 1.12 3.92
CA TYR A 42 -19.52 1.88 4.01
C TYR A 42 -19.35 3.19 4.80
N ARG A 43 -18.46 3.20 5.81
CA ARG A 43 -18.11 4.44 6.49
C ARG A 43 -17.55 5.50 5.52
N PHE A 44 -16.69 5.09 4.57
CA PHE A 44 -16.12 6.01 3.60
C PHE A 44 -17.17 6.83 2.84
N LEU A 45 -18.33 6.24 2.55
CA LEU A 45 -19.43 6.94 1.85
C LEU A 45 -19.98 8.15 2.62
N THR A 46 -19.84 8.16 3.94
CA THR A 46 -20.35 9.23 4.82
C THR A 46 -19.28 10.24 5.23
N GLU A 47 -18.00 9.98 4.86
CA GLU A 47 -16.92 10.88 5.19
C GLU A 47 -16.90 12.12 4.29
N LYS A 48 -16.52 13.24 4.89
CA LYS A 48 -16.19 14.47 4.17
C LYS A 48 -14.85 14.32 3.49
N HIS A 49 -14.62 15.07 2.42
CA HIS A 49 -13.33 15.08 1.73
C HIS A 49 -12.17 15.50 2.64
N ALA A 50 -11.09 14.74 2.59
CA ALA A 50 -9.83 15.07 3.24
C ALA A 50 -8.95 15.87 2.28
N LEU A 51 -9.11 17.20 2.35
CA LEU A 51 -8.48 18.08 1.38
C LEU A 51 -7.04 18.43 1.73
N HIS A 52 -6.14 18.27 0.77
CA HIS A 52 -4.78 18.82 0.82
C HIS A 52 -4.86 20.36 0.79
N VAL A 53 -4.29 21.00 1.81
CA VAL A 53 -4.33 22.46 2.04
C VAL A 53 -5.72 23.08 1.87
N GLY A 54 -6.79 22.32 2.15
CA GLY A 54 -8.16 22.78 2.06
C GLY A 54 -8.70 22.99 0.64
N LYS A 55 -8.04 22.46 -0.39
CA LYS A 55 -8.39 22.74 -1.80
C LYS A 55 -8.66 21.50 -2.64
N TRP A 56 -7.81 20.49 -2.57
CA TRP A 56 -7.85 19.33 -3.47
C TRP A 56 -7.92 18.03 -2.68
N ILE A 57 -8.51 17.01 -3.27
CA ILE A 57 -8.51 15.67 -2.66
C ILE A 57 -7.07 15.26 -2.34
N GLY A 58 -6.83 14.95 -1.06
CA GLY A 58 -5.53 14.51 -0.58
C GLY A 58 -5.26 13.03 -0.86
N TYR A 59 -3.99 12.65 -0.92
CA TYR A 59 -3.60 11.25 -1.13
C TYR A 59 -4.17 10.27 -0.07
N PRO A 60 -4.39 10.66 1.21
CA PRO A 60 -5.00 9.75 2.18
C PRO A 60 -6.41 9.33 1.79
N GLU A 61 -7.20 10.24 1.22
CA GLU A 61 -8.52 9.90 0.70
C GLU A 61 -8.43 9.03 -0.55
N THR A 62 -7.50 9.34 -1.45
CA THR A 62 -7.29 8.59 -2.69
C THR A 62 -7.08 7.10 -2.43
N PHE A 63 -6.19 6.73 -1.49
CA PHE A 63 -5.95 5.32 -1.21
C PHE A 63 -7.02 4.69 -0.29
N TYR A 64 -7.73 5.46 0.52
CA TYR A 64 -8.88 4.96 1.26
C TYR A 64 -10.02 4.60 0.28
N TRP A 65 -10.33 5.50 -0.66
CA TRP A 65 -11.33 5.25 -1.71
C TRP A 65 -10.97 4.04 -2.57
N SER A 66 -9.73 3.97 -3.04
CA SER A 66 -9.19 2.83 -3.76
C SER A 66 -9.33 1.51 -2.96
N GLY A 67 -9.09 1.56 -1.65
CA GLY A 67 -9.32 0.41 -0.75
C GLY A 67 -10.79 0.00 -0.70
N ALA A 68 -11.72 0.96 -0.59
CA ALA A 68 -13.15 0.69 -0.60
C ALA A 68 -13.62 0.10 -1.94
N LEU A 69 -13.08 0.60 -3.06
CA LEU A 69 -13.37 0.09 -4.40
C LEU A 69 -12.90 -1.38 -4.57
N ARG A 70 -11.69 -1.69 -4.13
CA ARG A 70 -11.15 -3.06 -4.17
C ARG A 70 -11.95 -4.00 -3.27
N TYR A 71 -12.36 -3.54 -2.09
CA TYR A 71 -13.23 -4.32 -1.22
C TYR A 71 -14.58 -4.59 -1.91
N ALA A 72 -15.23 -3.57 -2.48
CA ALA A 72 -16.52 -3.73 -3.17
C ALA A 72 -16.44 -4.73 -4.34
N ASP A 73 -15.34 -4.68 -5.12
CA ASP A 73 -15.12 -5.64 -6.23
C ASP A 73 -14.89 -7.07 -5.69
N GLY A 74 -14.06 -7.24 -4.67
CA GLY A 74 -13.78 -8.54 -4.04
C GLY A 74 -15.01 -9.17 -3.39
N ALA A 75 -15.80 -8.36 -2.67
CA ALA A 75 -17.04 -8.76 -2.00
C ALA A 75 -18.22 -8.96 -2.98
N LYS A 76 -18.09 -8.53 -4.24
CA LYS A 76 -19.19 -8.45 -5.21
C LYS A 76 -20.35 -7.58 -4.73
N ASP A 77 -20.05 -6.56 -3.91
CA ASP A 77 -21.02 -5.61 -3.37
C ASP A 77 -21.36 -4.54 -4.41
N LYS A 78 -22.43 -4.81 -5.19
CA LYS A 78 -22.85 -3.93 -6.28
C LYS A 78 -23.40 -2.60 -5.79
N GLU A 79 -24.07 -2.57 -4.63
CA GLU A 79 -24.59 -1.34 -4.05
C GLU A 79 -23.45 -0.41 -3.64
N LEU A 80 -22.48 -0.94 -2.89
CA LEU A 80 -21.29 -0.18 -2.49
C LEU A 80 -20.52 0.33 -3.72
N MET A 81 -20.33 -0.53 -4.72
CA MET A 81 -19.65 -0.16 -5.98
C MET A 81 -20.34 1.02 -6.66
N GLN A 82 -21.66 0.95 -6.82
CA GLN A 82 -22.45 2.02 -7.43
C GLN A 82 -22.32 3.34 -6.63
N ARG A 83 -22.47 3.30 -5.32
CA ARG A 83 -22.37 4.48 -4.45
C ARG A 83 -20.96 5.11 -4.46
N LEU A 84 -19.90 4.29 -4.51
CA LEU A 84 -18.53 4.77 -4.66
C LEU A 84 -18.33 5.46 -6.01
N GLN A 85 -18.94 4.93 -7.07
CA GLN A 85 -18.89 5.50 -8.41
C GLN A 85 -19.66 6.82 -8.47
N GLU A 86 -20.89 6.88 -7.94
CA GLU A 86 -21.69 8.10 -7.85
C GLU A 86 -20.93 9.21 -7.09
N LYS A 87 -20.33 8.88 -5.94
CA LYS A 87 -19.50 9.83 -5.18
C LYS A 87 -18.32 10.36 -6.03
N PHE A 88 -17.67 9.50 -6.83
CA PHE A 88 -16.59 9.93 -7.70
C PHE A 88 -17.06 10.79 -8.87
N ASP A 89 -18.25 10.51 -9.40
CA ASP A 89 -18.78 11.20 -10.57
C ASP A 89 -19.08 12.68 -10.30
N PHE A 90 -19.29 13.08 -9.05
CA PHE A 90 -19.34 14.50 -8.66
C PHE A 90 -18.05 15.25 -8.98
N LEU A 91 -16.89 14.56 -9.02
CA LEU A 91 -15.62 15.17 -9.44
C LEU A 91 -15.58 15.53 -10.93
N PHE A 92 -16.49 15.04 -11.76
CA PHE A 92 -16.62 15.50 -13.15
C PHE A 92 -17.54 16.71 -13.31
N THR A 93 -18.34 17.01 -12.29
CA THR A 93 -19.43 18.01 -12.30
C THR A 93 -19.25 19.04 -11.17
N GLU A 94 -20.03 18.98 -10.11
CA GLU A 94 -20.13 19.99 -9.05
C GLU A 94 -18.84 20.14 -8.24
N GLU A 95 -18.12 19.04 -8.05
CA GLU A 95 -16.87 18.98 -7.26
C GLU A 95 -15.61 18.99 -8.12
N LYS A 96 -15.70 19.34 -9.41
CA LYS A 96 -14.55 19.33 -10.34
C LYS A 96 -13.37 20.15 -9.82
N ILE A 97 -13.60 21.20 -9.07
CA ILE A 97 -12.56 22.05 -8.47
C ILE A 97 -11.70 21.31 -7.44
N LEU A 98 -12.20 20.19 -6.88
CA LEU A 98 -11.48 19.37 -5.92
C LEU A 98 -10.49 18.40 -6.58
N GLN A 99 -10.52 18.25 -7.92
CA GLN A 99 -9.52 17.45 -8.61
C GLN A 99 -8.12 18.06 -8.40
N PRO A 100 -7.13 17.26 -7.95
CA PRO A 100 -5.79 17.76 -7.70
C PRO A 100 -5.08 18.26 -8.97
N ILE A 101 -4.26 19.29 -8.81
CA ILE A 101 -3.35 19.73 -9.85
C ILE A 101 -2.11 18.82 -9.94
N MET A 102 -1.52 18.69 -11.14
CA MET A 102 -0.45 17.74 -11.44
C MET A 102 0.96 18.31 -11.17
N ASN A 103 1.16 18.98 -10.04
CA ASN A 103 2.40 19.70 -9.73
C ASN A 103 3.13 19.22 -8.47
N HIS A 104 2.66 18.17 -7.84
CA HIS A 104 3.23 17.64 -6.61
C HIS A 104 2.97 16.13 -6.47
N VAL A 105 3.94 15.40 -5.97
CA VAL A 105 3.88 13.93 -5.85
C VAL A 105 2.64 13.45 -5.09
N ASP A 106 2.30 14.09 -3.96
CA ASP A 106 1.15 13.73 -3.13
C ASP A 106 -0.19 13.99 -3.84
N LEU A 107 -0.25 15.00 -4.73
CA LEU A 107 -1.43 15.33 -5.52
C LEU A 107 -1.55 14.43 -6.75
N ASN A 108 -0.42 14.11 -7.39
CA ASN A 108 -0.41 13.22 -8.55
C ASN A 108 -0.88 11.80 -8.24
N MET A 109 -0.73 11.35 -7.01
CA MET A 109 -1.23 10.03 -6.57
C MET A 109 -2.73 9.86 -6.85
N PHE A 110 -3.51 10.95 -6.89
CA PHE A 110 -4.93 10.94 -7.26
C PHE A 110 -5.18 10.18 -8.56
N GLY A 111 -4.29 10.29 -9.56
CA GLY A 111 -4.44 9.60 -10.84
C GLY A 111 -4.58 8.09 -10.75
N SER A 112 -4.10 7.48 -9.67
CA SER A 112 -4.25 6.02 -9.46
C SER A 112 -5.71 5.61 -9.27
N LEU A 113 -6.55 6.45 -8.66
CA LEU A 113 -7.94 6.14 -8.33
C LEU A 113 -8.84 6.06 -9.57
N PRO A 114 -8.89 7.04 -10.49
CA PRO A 114 -9.68 6.90 -11.71
C PRO A 114 -9.17 5.75 -12.58
N LEU A 115 -7.86 5.44 -12.58
CA LEU A 115 -7.36 4.27 -13.30
C LEU A 115 -7.88 2.96 -12.68
N GLU A 116 -8.05 2.86 -11.35
CA GLU A 116 -8.68 1.72 -10.72
C GLU A 116 -10.18 1.64 -11.05
N PHE A 117 -10.91 2.76 -11.07
CA PHE A 117 -12.29 2.78 -11.55
C PHE A 117 -12.41 2.25 -12.98
N TYR A 118 -11.50 2.66 -13.89
CA TYR A 118 -11.48 2.11 -15.24
C TYR A 118 -11.23 0.60 -15.26
N LEU A 119 -10.35 0.08 -14.41
CA LEU A 119 -10.08 -1.36 -14.36
C LEU A 119 -11.32 -2.18 -14.00
N VAL A 120 -12.21 -1.64 -13.16
CA VAL A 120 -13.44 -2.30 -12.73
C VAL A 120 -14.59 -2.04 -13.72
N THR A 121 -14.83 -0.78 -14.10
CA THR A 121 -16.03 -0.36 -14.85
C THR A 121 -15.87 -0.41 -16.35
N LYS A 122 -14.63 -0.29 -16.87
CA LYS A 122 -14.28 -0.10 -18.30
C LYS A 122 -14.79 1.21 -18.89
N ASP A 123 -15.33 2.14 -18.11
CA ASP A 123 -15.74 3.46 -18.59
C ASP A 123 -14.52 4.34 -18.89
N LEU A 124 -14.42 4.77 -20.15
CA LEU A 124 -13.29 5.53 -20.69
C LEU A 124 -13.08 6.89 -20.00
N LYS A 125 -14.13 7.49 -19.42
CA LYS A 125 -13.99 8.78 -18.70
C LYS A 125 -12.94 8.72 -17.59
N TYR A 126 -12.89 7.62 -16.87
CA TYR A 126 -11.90 7.40 -15.80
C TYR A 126 -10.48 7.23 -16.35
N ARG A 127 -10.33 6.51 -17.46
CA ARG A 127 -9.02 6.38 -18.13
C ARG A 127 -8.49 7.73 -18.60
N TYR A 128 -9.34 8.53 -19.23
CA TYR A 128 -8.97 9.87 -19.72
C TYR A 128 -8.62 10.84 -18.58
N LEU A 129 -9.25 10.69 -17.42
CA LEU A 129 -8.89 11.48 -16.25
C LEU A 129 -7.56 11.03 -15.64
N GLY A 130 -7.31 9.72 -15.53
CA GLY A 130 -6.18 9.19 -14.77
C GLY A 130 -4.83 9.19 -15.51
N LEU A 131 -4.79 8.92 -16.82
CA LEU A 131 -3.54 8.82 -17.56
C LEU A 131 -2.70 10.10 -17.56
N PRO A 132 -3.27 11.31 -17.68
CA PRO A 132 -2.49 12.54 -17.58
C PRO A 132 -1.69 12.68 -16.28
N TYR A 133 -2.21 12.18 -15.14
CA TYR A 133 -1.45 12.17 -13.88
C TYR A 133 -0.22 11.26 -13.95
N ALA A 134 -0.31 10.11 -14.63
CA ALA A 134 0.83 9.23 -14.81
C ALA A 134 1.89 9.83 -15.74
N ASP A 135 1.47 10.45 -16.83
CA ASP A 135 2.39 11.06 -17.79
C ASP A 135 3.06 12.30 -17.20
N SER A 136 2.33 13.16 -16.48
CA SER A 136 2.84 14.39 -15.85
C SER A 136 3.97 14.14 -14.85
N GLN A 137 4.09 12.94 -14.25
CA GLN A 137 5.22 12.61 -13.39
C GLN A 137 6.57 12.56 -14.12
N TRP A 138 6.56 12.45 -15.45
CA TRP A 138 7.76 12.47 -16.34
C TRP A 138 7.78 13.62 -17.33
N GLU A 139 6.75 14.45 -17.36
CA GLU A 139 6.68 15.64 -18.20
C GLU A 139 7.07 16.88 -17.38
N LEU A 140 8.24 17.44 -17.68
CA LEU A 140 8.75 18.60 -16.94
C LEU A 140 7.81 19.81 -17.07
N PRO A 141 7.41 20.43 -15.97
CA PRO A 141 6.67 21.68 -16.00
C PRO A 141 7.57 22.84 -16.50
N ARG A 142 6.94 23.94 -16.97
CA ARG A 142 7.70 25.12 -17.44
C ARG A 142 8.60 25.73 -16.37
N ASN A 143 8.15 25.75 -15.12
CA ASN A 143 8.87 26.34 -13.98
C ASN A 143 9.42 25.22 -13.08
N VAL A 144 10.37 24.44 -13.59
CA VAL A 144 11.02 23.34 -12.86
C VAL A 144 12.18 23.88 -12.02
N LYS A 145 12.36 23.34 -10.82
CA LYS A 145 13.51 23.65 -9.96
C LYS A 145 14.75 22.85 -10.42
N PRO A 146 15.98 23.35 -10.14
CA PRO A 146 17.20 22.68 -10.56
C PRO A 146 17.26 21.20 -10.20
N HIS A 147 16.96 20.84 -8.94
CA HIS A 147 16.98 19.45 -8.48
C HIS A 147 15.91 18.56 -9.15
N GLU A 148 14.74 19.12 -9.49
CA GLU A 148 13.68 18.41 -10.21
C GLU A 148 14.13 18.09 -11.65
N LYS A 149 14.85 19.04 -12.28
CA LYS A 149 15.45 18.85 -13.60
C LYS A 149 16.53 17.77 -13.59
N GLU A 150 17.38 17.74 -12.55
CA GLU A 150 18.41 16.70 -12.39
C GLU A 150 17.81 15.29 -12.33
N TRP A 151 16.70 15.10 -11.60
CA TRP A 151 16.00 13.81 -11.56
C TRP A 151 15.46 13.40 -12.94
N ALA A 152 14.82 14.34 -13.63
CA ALA A 152 14.30 14.08 -14.97
C ALA A 152 15.41 13.75 -15.98
N GLU A 153 16.55 14.44 -15.96
CA GLU A 153 17.72 14.17 -16.82
C GLU A 153 18.30 12.77 -16.56
N LYS A 154 18.23 12.28 -15.32
CA LYS A 154 18.58 10.90 -14.96
C LYS A 154 17.49 9.87 -15.36
N GLY A 155 16.35 10.35 -15.88
CA GLY A 155 15.21 9.54 -16.32
C GLY A 155 14.34 9.01 -15.19
N TYR A 156 14.33 9.69 -14.03
CA TYR A 156 13.40 9.50 -12.92
C TYR A 156 12.23 10.49 -13.01
N SER A 157 11.28 10.33 -12.12
CA SER A 157 10.24 11.34 -11.96
C SER A 157 10.84 12.66 -11.48
N TRP A 158 10.46 13.78 -12.10
CA TRP A 158 10.88 15.11 -11.63
C TRP A 158 10.33 15.43 -10.24
N GLN A 159 9.29 14.68 -9.78
CA GLN A 159 8.67 14.84 -8.45
C GLN A 159 9.43 14.11 -7.33
N THR A 160 10.49 13.41 -7.64
CA THR A 160 11.31 12.67 -6.68
C THR A 160 11.97 13.61 -5.67
N ARG A 161 11.76 13.34 -4.37
CA ARG A 161 12.35 14.10 -3.25
C ARG A 161 13.23 13.23 -2.35
N LEU A 162 13.30 11.93 -2.60
CA LEU A 162 13.89 10.91 -1.71
C LEU A 162 13.27 10.89 -0.30
N TRP A 163 12.01 11.27 -0.18
CA TRP A 163 11.21 10.90 0.99
C TRP A 163 10.65 9.50 0.77
N ILE A 164 10.67 8.70 1.80
CA ILE A 164 10.24 7.30 1.71
C ILE A 164 8.82 7.13 1.14
N ASP A 165 7.93 8.09 1.38
CA ASP A 165 6.54 8.10 0.92
C ASP A 165 6.43 8.24 -0.60
N ASP A 166 7.30 9.04 -1.21
CA ASP A 166 7.25 9.40 -2.63
C ASP A 166 7.30 8.16 -3.54
N MET A 167 8.06 7.15 -3.13
CA MET A 167 8.17 5.90 -3.88
C MET A 167 6.78 5.30 -4.16
N TYR A 168 5.92 5.21 -3.12
CA TYR A 168 4.56 4.69 -3.30
C TYR A 168 3.73 5.61 -4.19
N MET A 169 3.75 6.92 -3.91
CA MET A 169 2.96 7.92 -4.63
C MET A 169 3.30 7.98 -6.12
N ILE A 170 4.57 7.74 -6.48
CA ILE A 170 5.00 7.69 -7.89
C ILE A 170 4.64 6.33 -8.49
N THR A 171 5.06 5.24 -7.85
CA THR A 171 5.00 3.91 -8.48
C THR A 171 3.57 3.37 -8.60
N ILE A 172 2.66 3.74 -7.69
CA ILE A 172 1.27 3.27 -7.75
C ILE A 172 0.53 3.81 -8.98
N VAL A 173 0.73 5.09 -9.34
CA VAL A 173 0.12 5.69 -10.52
C VAL A 173 0.65 5.01 -11.79
N GLN A 174 1.96 4.81 -11.87
CA GLN A 174 2.60 4.14 -13.00
C GLN A 174 2.16 2.68 -13.14
N THR A 175 2.05 1.93 -12.03
CA THR A 175 1.55 0.54 -12.08
C THR A 175 0.09 0.47 -12.54
N ARG A 176 -0.76 1.42 -12.13
CA ARG A 176 -2.15 1.49 -12.60
C ARG A 176 -2.22 1.86 -14.07
N ALA A 177 -1.43 2.84 -14.53
CA ALA A 177 -1.33 3.18 -15.94
C ALA A 177 -0.88 1.97 -16.80
N TYR A 178 0.10 1.19 -16.32
CA TYR A 178 0.51 -0.05 -16.97
C TYR A 178 -0.63 -1.09 -17.04
N LYS A 179 -1.36 -1.30 -15.93
CA LYS A 179 -2.51 -2.24 -15.91
C LYS A 179 -3.57 -1.86 -16.95
N VAL A 180 -3.82 -0.56 -17.11
CA VAL A 180 -4.83 -0.01 -18.02
C VAL A 180 -4.38 -0.06 -19.48
N THR A 181 -3.14 0.31 -19.77
CA THR A 181 -2.65 0.52 -21.16
C THR A 181 -1.84 -0.63 -21.72
N LYS A 182 -1.19 -1.43 -20.86
CA LYS A 182 -0.13 -2.39 -21.20
C LYS A 182 1.12 -1.76 -21.83
N ASP A 183 1.22 -0.43 -21.85
CA ASP A 183 2.41 0.24 -22.30
C ASP A 183 3.55 0.08 -21.28
N LYS A 184 4.64 -0.53 -21.74
CA LYS A 184 5.79 -0.88 -20.89
C LYS A 184 6.47 0.35 -20.29
N LYS A 185 6.36 1.54 -20.91
CA LYS A 185 6.97 2.76 -20.36
C LYS A 185 6.58 2.98 -18.89
N TYR A 186 5.33 2.69 -18.50
CA TYR A 186 4.85 2.91 -17.15
C TYR A 186 5.46 1.92 -16.14
N ILE A 187 5.52 0.64 -16.50
CA ILE A 187 6.09 -0.35 -15.57
C ILE A 187 7.61 -0.24 -15.47
N ASP A 188 8.30 0.15 -16.55
CA ASP A 188 9.74 0.41 -16.58
C ASP A 188 10.09 1.63 -15.71
N ARG A 189 9.28 2.70 -15.76
CA ARG A 189 9.38 3.88 -14.89
C ARG A 189 9.22 3.51 -13.42
N ALA A 190 8.15 2.77 -13.08
CA ALA A 190 7.89 2.32 -11.71
C ALA A 190 9.02 1.45 -11.16
N ALA A 191 9.54 0.50 -11.96
CA ALA A 191 10.62 -0.37 -11.55
C ALA A 191 11.93 0.38 -11.33
N LYS A 192 12.29 1.29 -12.25
CA LYS A 192 13.48 2.13 -12.15
C LYS A 192 13.44 3.02 -10.90
N GLU A 193 12.31 3.66 -10.63
CA GLU A 193 12.10 4.50 -9.45
C GLU A 193 12.24 3.66 -8.17
N MET A 194 11.59 2.49 -8.10
CA MET A 194 11.69 1.59 -6.95
C MET A 194 13.12 1.17 -6.66
N VAL A 195 13.91 0.79 -7.68
CA VAL A 195 15.31 0.40 -7.49
C VAL A 195 16.14 1.54 -6.92
N MET A 196 15.94 2.76 -7.37
CA MET A 196 16.64 3.92 -6.83
C MET A 196 16.32 4.12 -5.34
N TYR A 197 15.06 4.02 -4.91
CA TYR A 197 14.70 4.09 -3.49
C TYR A 197 15.27 2.94 -2.66
N LEU A 198 15.36 1.73 -3.23
CA LEU A 198 16.04 0.61 -2.60
C LEU A 198 17.52 0.89 -2.36
N ASP A 199 18.21 1.46 -3.36
CA ASP A 199 19.64 1.71 -3.30
C ASP A 199 19.98 2.88 -2.35
N GLU A 200 19.14 3.92 -2.32
CA GLU A 200 19.36 5.11 -1.51
C GLU A 200 18.93 4.95 -0.03
N LEU A 201 17.81 4.27 0.23
CA LEU A 201 17.18 4.29 1.56
C LEU A 201 17.22 2.96 2.31
N GLN A 202 17.29 1.80 1.62
CA GLN A 202 17.32 0.51 2.33
C GLN A 202 18.64 0.31 3.07
N ARG A 203 18.55 -0.12 4.32
CA ARG A 203 19.73 -0.33 5.19
C ARG A 203 20.06 -1.83 5.30
N PRO A 204 21.26 -2.17 5.83
CA PRO A 204 21.69 -3.55 6.00
C PRO A 204 20.71 -4.43 6.78
N ASN A 205 19.93 -3.84 7.71
CA ASN A 205 18.87 -4.52 8.45
C ASN A 205 17.56 -4.69 7.67
N GLY A 206 17.48 -4.30 6.39
CA GLY A 206 16.30 -4.44 5.54
C GLY A 206 15.27 -3.35 5.65
N LEU A 207 15.31 -2.51 6.68
CA LEU A 207 14.43 -1.36 6.87
C LEU A 207 14.94 -0.14 6.09
N PHE A 208 14.07 0.86 5.96
CA PHE A 208 14.35 2.08 5.19
C PHE A 208 14.42 3.30 6.10
N TYR A 209 15.40 4.16 5.88
CA TYR A 209 15.41 5.49 6.46
C TYR A 209 14.26 6.33 5.90
N HIS A 210 13.76 7.29 6.68
CA HIS A 210 12.72 8.22 6.22
C HIS A 210 13.18 9.08 5.03
N ALA A 211 14.45 9.48 5.04
CA ALA A 211 15.15 10.14 3.94
C ALA A 211 16.67 9.91 4.14
N PRO A 212 17.53 10.22 3.15
CA PRO A 212 18.98 10.07 3.30
C PRO A 212 19.58 10.80 4.52
N ASP A 213 19.00 11.95 4.86
CA ASP A 213 19.40 12.82 5.99
C ASP A 213 18.57 12.58 7.27
N VAL A 214 17.67 11.58 7.29
CA VAL A 214 16.77 11.29 8.41
C VAL A 214 16.81 9.79 8.75
N PRO A 215 17.79 9.36 9.59
CA PRO A 215 18.11 7.96 9.83
C PRO A 215 17.17 7.27 10.84
N TYR A 216 15.86 7.42 10.66
CA TYR A 216 14.83 6.79 11.50
C TYR A 216 13.95 5.85 10.69
N TYR A 217 13.67 4.67 11.25
CA TYR A 217 12.82 3.64 10.64
C TYR A 217 11.35 3.88 10.99
N TRP A 218 10.78 4.96 10.44
CA TRP A 218 9.39 5.34 10.67
C TRP A 218 8.42 4.29 10.12
N GLY A 219 7.48 3.84 10.97
CA GLY A 219 6.55 2.73 10.68
C GLY A 219 5.75 2.94 9.40
N ARG A 220 4.95 4.02 9.27
CA ARG A 220 4.16 4.25 8.06
C ARG A 220 5.03 4.51 6.83
N GLY A 221 6.18 5.18 6.95
CA GLY A 221 7.10 5.35 5.83
C GLY A 221 7.58 4.01 5.28
N ASN A 222 8.01 3.11 6.16
CA ASN A 222 8.36 1.74 5.80
C ASN A 222 7.13 0.97 5.29
N GLY A 223 5.92 1.27 5.78
CA GLY A 223 4.67 0.72 5.27
C GLY A 223 4.45 1.03 3.79
N TRP A 224 4.74 2.26 3.36
CA TRP A 224 4.69 2.64 1.94
C TRP A 224 5.65 1.82 1.09
N MET A 225 6.88 1.57 1.56
CA MET A 225 7.84 0.71 0.86
C MET A 225 7.34 -0.73 0.75
N ALA A 226 6.86 -1.31 1.86
CA ALA A 226 6.34 -2.67 1.88
C ALA A 226 5.15 -2.86 0.93
N ALA A 227 4.14 -1.99 1.02
CA ALA A 227 2.96 -2.03 0.16
C ALA A 227 3.32 -1.74 -1.30
N GLY A 228 4.18 -0.74 -1.55
CA GLY A 228 4.62 -0.38 -2.90
C GLY A 228 5.36 -1.48 -3.62
N MET A 229 6.31 -2.16 -2.93
CA MET A 229 7.00 -3.32 -3.51
C MET A 229 6.02 -4.47 -3.78
N ALA A 230 5.09 -4.75 -2.86
CA ALA A 230 4.09 -5.80 -3.06
C ALA A 230 3.18 -5.51 -4.26
N GLU A 231 2.69 -4.28 -4.41
CA GLU A 231 1.87 -3.85 -5.55
C GLU A 231 2.64 -3.91 -6.88
N LEU A 232 3.88 -3.44 -6.90
CA LEU A 232 4.71 -3.45 -8.10
C LEU A 232 5.03 -4.87 -8.54
N LEU A 233 5.47 -5.74 -7.62
CA LEU A 233 5.84 -7.13 -7.92
C LEU A 233 4.69 -7.95 -8.50
N GLN A 234 3.42 -7.65 -8.14
CA GLN A 234 2.25 -8.29 -8.74
C GLN A 234 2.08 -7.97 -10.24
N CYS A 235 2.51 -6.77 -10.67
CA CYS A 235 2.36 -6.31 -12.04
C CYS A 235 3.62 -6.48 -12.88
N LEU A 236 4.78 -6.46 -12.24
CA LEU A 236 6.08 -6.47 -12.89
C LEU A 236 6.30 -7.81 -13.62
N PRO A 237 6.55 -7.82 -14.94
CA PRO A 237 6.77 -9.05 -15.68
C PRO A 237 7.87 -9.91 -15.05
N LYS A 238 7.72 -11.25 -15.06
CA LYS A 238 8.68 -12.19 -14.44
C LYS A 238 10.10 -12.03 -14.97
N LYS A 239 10.25 -11.63 -16.25
CA LYS A 239 11.55 -11.45 -16.93
C LYS A 239 12.03 -9.98 -16.93
N HIS A 240 11.37 -9.07 -16.20
CA HIS A 240 11.80 -7.68 -16.11
C HIS A 240 13.18 -7.59 -15.44
N LYS A 241 14.09 -6.80 -16.03
CA LYS A 241 15.50 -6.69 -15.58
C LYS A 241 15.65 -6.34 -14.09
N ASP A 242 14.77 -5.48 -13.56
CA ASP A 242 14.83 -4.97 -12.19
C ASP A 242 14.07 -5.86 -11.19
N ARG A 243 13.34 -6.90 -11.66
CA ARG A 243 12.51 -7.72 -10.79
C ARG A 243 13.30 -8.43 -9.69
N ALA A 244 14.48 -8.96 -10.02
CA ALA A 244 15.33 -9.67 -9.05
C ALA A 244 15.77 -8.74 -7.91
N ARG A 245 16.21 -7.51 -8.24
CA ARG A 245 16.62 -6.50 -7.25
C ARG A 245 15.46 -6.06 -6.34
N ILE A 246 14.28 -5.87 -6.93
CA ILE A 246 13.08 -5.47 -6.17
C ILE A 246 12.62 -6.62 -5.25
N MET A 247 12.65 -7.85 -5.74
CA MET A 247 12.32 -9.03 -4.93
C MET A 247 13.29 -9.22 -3.76
N GLU A 248 14.59 -9.08 -4.00
CA GLU A 248 15.61 -9.11 -2.95
C GLU A 248 15.34 -8.07 -1.86
N GLY A 249 15.08 -6.82 -2.26
CA GLY A 249 14.75 -5.74 -1.32
C GLY A 249 13.48 -6.02 -0.51
N TYR A 250 12.46 -6.57 -1.19
CA TYR A 250 11.22 -6.99 -0.55
C TYR A 250 11.45 -8.09 0.49
N LEU A 251 12.12 -9.19 0.10
CA LEU A 251 12.37 -10.32 1.01
C LEU A 251 13.17 -9.91 2.24
N LYS A 252 14.22 -9.11 2.04
CA LYS A 252 15.04 -8.57 3.12
C LYS A 252 14.22 -7.71 4.09
N MET A 253 13.32 -6.89 3.57
CA MET A 253 12.40 -6.11 4.40
C MET A 253 11.42 -7.01 5.16
N MET A 254 10.81 -8.01 4.52
CA MET A 254 9.84 -8.91 5.16
C MET A 254 10.47 -9.70 6.31
N GLU A 255 11.73 -10.16 6.16
CA GLU A 255 12.48 -10.80 7.23
C GLU A 255 12.63 -9.88 8.44
N SER A 256 13.01 -8.62 8.22
CA SER A 256 13.14 -7.62 9.28
C SER A 256 11.80 -7.31 9.95
N LEU A 257 10.76 -7.11 9.17
CA LEU A 257 9.42 -6.86 9.73
C LEU A 257 8.95 -8.03 10.58
N LYS A 258 9.19 -9.28 10.17
CA LYS A 258 8.87 -10.45 10.99
C LYS A 258 9.65 -10.45 12.31
N LYS A 259 10.93 -10.07 12.29
CA LYS A 259 11.78 -9.95 13.49
C LYS A 259 11.30 -8.87 14.45
N TYR A 260 10.84 -7.72 13.94
CA TYR A 260 10.42 -6.58 14.72
C TYR A 260 8.92 -6.56 15.05
N GLN A 261 8.15 -7.60 14.67
CA GLN A 261 6.76 -7.74 15.09
C GLN A 261 6.70 -7.86 16.61
N ASN A 262 6.00 -6.95 17.28
CA ASN A 262 5.91 -6.91 18.72
C ASN A 262 5.08 -8.10 19.30
N PRO A 263 5.09 -8.32 20.62
CA PRO A 263 4.33 -9.41 21.24
C PRO A 263 2.81 -9.37 20.97
N GLU A 264 2.25 -8.18 20.70
CA GLU A 264 0.83 -8.01 20.35
C GLU A 264 0.55 -8.41 18.90
N GLY A 265 1.55 -8.43 18.02
CA GLY A 265 1.44 -8.79 16.61
C GLY A 265 1.52 -7.61 15.67
N LEU A 266 1.80 -6.40 16.13
CA LEU A 266 1.88 -5.17 15.37
C LEU A 266 3.31 -4.61 15.35
N TRP A 267 3.48 -3.37 14.87
CA TRP A 267 4.77 -2.69 14.81
C TRP A 267 4.68 -1.29 15.42
N ASN A 268 5.80 -0.84 15.94
CA ASN A 268 5.90 0.45 16.60
C ASN A 268 6.11 1.59 15.59
N GLN A 269 5.81 2.81 16.01
CA GLN A 269 6.00 4.05 15.25
C GLN A 269 7.46 4.23 14.75
N LEU A 270 8.45 3.85 15.57
CA LEU A 270 9.82 3.55 15.13
C LEU A 270 10.03 2.04 15.28
N ILE A 271 10.17 1.35 14.15
CA ILE A 271 10.10 -0.12 14.06
C ILE A 271 11.16 -0.80 14.94
N ASP A 272 12.36 -0.23 15.00
CA ASP A 272 13.51 -0.76 15.74
C ASP A 272 13.56 -0.37 17.24
N LYS A 273 12.52 0.32 17.73
CA LYS A 273 12.42 0.81 19.12
C LYS A 273 11.27 0.13 19.85
N SER A 274 11.58 -0.81 20.75
CA SER A 274 10.60 -1.55 21.55
C SER A 274 9.85 -0.69 22.57
N ASP A 275 10.41 0.45 22.95
CA ASP A 275 9.84 1.45 23.85
C ASP A 275 8.96 2.49 23.14
N CYS A 276 8.88 2.46 21.81
CA CYS A 276 8.00 3.34 21.05
C CYS A 276 6.59 2.76 20.97
N TRP A 277 5.59 3.62 20.84
CA TRP A 277 4.18 3.22 20.80
C TRP A 277 3.80 2.46 19.51
N THR A 278 2.81 1.57 19.61
CA THR A 278 2.30 0.77 18.49
C THR A 278 1.54 1.64 17.49
N GLU A 279 1.89 1.58 16.21
CA GLU A 279 1.32 2.38 15.13
C GLU A 279 0.52 1.50 14.17
N THR A 280 -0.76 1.83 13.95
CA THR A 280 -1.69 0.94 13.25
C THR A 280 -1.66 1.08 11.74
N SER A 281 -1.36 2.26 11.17
CA SER A 281 -1.36 2.45 9.72
C SER A 281 -0.21 1.70 9.04
N GLY A 282 1.01 1.84 9.55
CA GLY A 282 2.17 1.08 9.07
C GLY A 282 1.99 -0.40 9.30
N SER A 283 1.46 -0.79 10.49
CA SER A 283 1.15 -2.19 10.80
C SER A 283 0.19 -2.83 9.79
N ALA A 284 -0.85 -2.12 9.36
CA ALA A 284 -1.76 -2.61 8.32
C ALA A 284 -1.08 -2.73 6.96
N MET A 285 -0.20 -1.78 6.59
CA MET A 285 0.57 -1.87 5.34
C MET A 285 1.54 -3.05 5.33
N PHE A 286 2.20 -3.34 6.46
CA PHE A 286 3.06 -4.52 6.60
C PHE A 286 2.25 -5.82 6.52
N THR A 287 1.10 -5.85 7.17
CA THR A 287 0.18 -6.98 7.10
C THR A 287 -0.27 -7.24 5.66
N PHE A 288 -0.64 -6.18 4.91
CA PHE A 288 -0.95 -6.28 3.48
C PHE A 288 0.20 -6.87 2.67
N ALA A 289 1.43 -6.39 2.91
CA ALA A 289 2.60 -6.92 2.21
C ALA A 289 2.84 -8.40 2.54
N PHE A 290 2.68 -8.83 3.79
CA PHE A 290 2.75 -10.24 4.19
C PHE A 290 1.68 -11.09 3.50
N ILE A 291 0.41 -10.64 3.50
CA ILE A 291 -0.69 -11.32 2.81
C ILE A 291 -0.33 -11.56 1.34
N LYS A 292 0.09 -10.50 0.64
CA LYS A 292 0.47 -10.61 -0.78
C LYS A 292 1.67 -11.51 -1.01
N GLY A 293 2.65 -11.48 -0.12
CA GLY A 293 3.82 -12.35 -0.18
C GLY A 293 3.48 -13.83 -0.05
N VAL A 294 2.63 -14.17 0.92
CA VAL A 294 2.18 -15.56 1.13
C VAL A 294 1.29 -16.03 -0.03
N GLN A 295 0.33 -15.20 -0.48
CA GLN A 295 -0.57 -15.54 -1.58
C GLN A 295 0.16 -15.81 -2.89
N ASN A 296 1.19 -15.01 -3.20
CA ASN A 296 1.97 -15.13 -4.42
C ASN A 296 3.14 -16.15 -4.32
N GLY A 297 3.33 -16.78 -3.17
CA GLY A 297 4.43 -17.72 -2.96
C GLY A 297 5.82 -17.08 -2.93
N TRP A 298 5.90 -15.78 -2.64
CA TRP A 298 7.17 -15.07 -2.43
C TRP A 298 7.71 -15.27 -1.02
N LEU A 299 6.81 -15.44 -0.07
CA LEU A 299 7.11 -15.74 1.34
C LEU A 299 6.70 -17.16 1.65
N ASP A 300 7.54 -17.84 2.42
CA ASP A 300 7.22 -19.16 2.95
C ASP A 300 5.97 -19.10 3.84
N ALA A 301 4.93 -19.85 3.46
CA ALA A 301 3.65 -19.80 4.14
C ALA A 301 3.73 -20.32 5.58
N GLU A 302 4.59 -21.29 5.88
CA GLU A 302 4.79 -21.84 7.22
C GLU A 302 5.36 -20.79 8.17
N ALA A 303 6.32 -20.02 7.67
CA ALA A 303 7.00 -19.01 8.44
C ALA A 303 6.20 -17.69 8.59
N TYR A 304 5.37 -17.34 7.59
CA TYR A 304 4.74 -16.00 7.54
C TYR A 304 3.24 -16.01 7.75
N ALA A 305 2.48 -17.07 7.43
CA ALA A 305 1.03 -17.06 7.62
C ALA A 305 0.61 -16.91 9.10
N PRO A 306 1.28 -17.54 10.08
CA PRO A 306 0.99 -17.29 11.50
C PRO A 306 1.21 -15.83 11.91
N ALA A 307 2.33 -15.22 11.50
CA ALA A 307 2.64 -13.82 11.78
C ALA A 307 1.64 -12.87 11.13
N THR A 308 1.23 -13.17 9.90
CA THR A 308 0.22 -12.41 9.13
C THR A 308 -1.14 -12.48 9.81
N ARG A 309 -1.59 -13.69 10.20
CA ARG A 309 -2.84 -13.87 10.94
C ARG A 309 -2.81 -13.13 12.27
N LYS A 310 -1.71 -13.24 13.02
CA LYS A 310 -1.53 -12.54 14.28
C LYS A 310 -1.67 -11.04 14.11
N ALA A 311 -1.07 -10.47 13.05
CA ALA A 311 -1.17 -9.05 12.77
C ALA A 311 -2.61 -8.62 12.44
N TRP A 312 -3.32 -9.36 11.58
CA TRP A 312 -4.72 -9.06 11.27
C TRP A 312 -5.60 -9.12 12.53
N MET A 313 -5.47 -10.17 13.32
CA MET A 313 -6.22 -10.33 14.57
C MET A 313 -5.93 -9.21 15.58
N ALA A 314 -4.69 -8.69 15.61
CA ALA A 314 -4.30 -7.59 16.49
C ALA A 314 -4.75 -6.21 15.97
N LEU A 315 -4.92 -6.05 14.64
CA LEU A 315 -5.43 -4.83 14.05
C LEU A 315 -6.92 -4.60 14.34
N VAL A 316 -7.74 -5.66 14.26
CA VAL A 316 -9.21 -5.55 14.37
C VAL A 316 -9.69 -4.85 15.65
N PRO A 317 -9.14 -5.08 16.87
CA PRO A 317 -9.54 -4.40 18.10
C PRO A 317 -9.32 -2.87 18.09
N TYR A 318 -8.50 -2.34 17.19
CA TYR A 318 -8.33 -0.90 17.02
C TYR A 318 -9.47 -0.25 16.21
N LEU A 319 -10.39 -1.06 15.65
CA LEU A 319 -11.59 -0.55 14.98
C LEU A 319 -12.72 -0.37 15.98
N ASN A 320 -13.07 0.88 16.30
CA ASN A 320 -14.14 1.20 17.25
C ASN A 320 -15.56 0.97 16.67
N GLU A 321 -16.57 1.19 17.51
CA GLU A 321 -17.98 1.03 17.13
C GLU A 321 -18.44 2.01 16.03
N LYS A 322 -17.74 3.14 15.88
CA LYS A 322 -17.96 4.11 14.80
C LYS A 322 -17.21 3.75 13.51
N ASN A 323 -16.65 2.54 13.43
CA ASN A 323 -15.86 2.05 12.30
C ASN A 323 -14.62 2.94 12.00
N GLN A 324 -13.99 3.47 13.04
CA GLN A 324 -12.81 4.31 12.98
C GLN A 324 -11.61 3.55 13.54
N VAL A 325 -10.54 3.50 12.77
CA VAL A 325 -9.26 2.92 13.21
C VAL A 325 -8.58 3.86 14.18
N GLY A 326 -8.24 3.35 15.36
CA GLY A 326 -7.49 4.08 16.38
C GLY A 326 -5.98 3.97 16.20
N ASN A 327 -5.26 4.74 16.97
CA ASN A 327 -3.79 4.73 17.08
C ASN A 327 -3.05 4.99 15.75
N VAL A 328 -3.64 5.81 14.88
CA VAL A 328 -3.08 6.18 13.59
C VAL A 328 -2.20 7.42 13.74
N CYS A 329 -0.94 7.33 13.39
CA CYS A 329 -0.03 8.47 13.35
C CYS A 329 -0.54 9.54 12.37
N VAL A 330 -0.63 10.79 12.81
CA VAL A 330 -0.98 11.92 11.92
C VAL A 330 0.07 12.13 10.82
N GLY A 331 -0.22 12.97 9.83
CA GLY A 331 0.75 13.36 8.78
C GLY A 331 2.10 13.74 9.38
N THR A 332 3.20 13.21 8.85
CA THR A 332 4.54 13.29 9.46
C THR A 332 5.54 13.76 8.42
N ASN A 333 6.15 14.92 8.65
CA ASN A 333 7.25 15.44 7.85
C ASN A 333 8.57 14.74 8.22
N LYS A 334 9.56 14.80 7.33
CA LYS A 334 10.91 14.37 7.67
C LYS A 334 11.53 15.35 8.68
N LYS A 335 12.06 14.82 9.78
CA LYS A 335 12.76 15.58 10.78
C LYS A 335 13.85 14.74 11.43
N ASN A 336 15.08 15.21 11.40
CA ASN A 336 16.20 14.50 12.02
C ASN A 336 16.18 14.68 13.55
N SER A 337 15.19 14.09 14.20
CA SER A 337 15.02 14.09 15.65
C SER A 337 14.24 12.84 16.07
N LYS A 338 14.86 11.98 16.89
CA LYS A 338 14.19 10.78 17.45
C LYS A 338 12.94 11.18 18.22
N GLN A 339 13.04 12.20 19.08
CA GLN A 339 11.92 12.65 19.92
C GLN A 339 10.71 13.09 19.10
N TYR A 340 10.93 13.69 17.93
CA TYR A 340 9.84 14.08 17.02
C TYR A 340 8.95 12.90 16.65
N TYR A 341 9.50 11.69 16.44
CA TYR A 341 8.70 10.50 16.09
C TYR A 341 8.00 9.91 17.30
N TYR A 342 8.61 9.98 18.49
CA TYR A 342 7.97 9.54 19.75
C TYR A 342 6.77 10.42 20.10
N ASP A 343 6.87 11.72 19.88
CA ASP A 343 5.86 12.73 20.23
C ASP A 343 4.78 12.90 19.15
N ARG A 344 4.83 12.13 18.05
CA ARG A 344 3.77 12.26 17.03
C ARG A 344 2.41 11.93 17.61
N PRO A 345 1.41 12.83 17.43
CA PRO A 345 0.05 12.55 17.87
C PRO A 345 -0.56 11.38 17.10
N CYS A 346 -1.48 10.68 17.75
CA CYS A 346 -2.39 9.73 17.12
C CYS A 346 -3.75 10.37 16.88
N ARG A 347 -4.40 9.96 15.80
CA ARG A 347 -5.78 10.35 15.48
C ARG A 347 -6.61 9.11 15.17
N THR A 348 -7.76 8.98 15.83
CA THR A 348 -8.76 7.96 15.51
C THR A 348 -9.55 8.39 14.27
N GLY A 349 -9.73 7.47 13.33
CA GLY A 349 -10.45 7.73 12.07
C GLY A 349 -9.62 8.47 11.02
N ASP A 350 -8.31 8.63 11.22
CA ASP A 350 -7.44 9.20 10.18
C ASP A 350 -7.38 8.26 8.97
N PHE A 351 -7.50 8.82 7.79
CA PHE A 351 -7.57 8.04 6.54
C PHE A 351 -6.31 7.23 6.27
N HIS A 352 -5.15 7.64 6.81
CA HIS A 352 -3.92 6.83 6.74
C HIS A 352 -4.07 5.44 7.37
N GLY A 353 -4.96 5.27 8.36
CA GLY A 353 -5.27 3.96 8.93
C GLY A 353 -6.39 3.25 8.19
N GLN A 354 -7.46 3.97 7.83
CA GLN A 354 -8.67 3.40 7.23
C GLN A 354 -8.38 2.65 5.91
N GLY A 355 -7.60 3.27 5.02
CA GLY A 355 -7.25 2.69 3.70
C GLY A 355 -6.51 1.37 3.79
N PRO A 356 -5.38 1.27 4.53
CA PRO A 356 -4.61 0.03 4.65
C PRO A 356 -5.38 -1.13 5.28
N TYR A 357 -6.33 -0.88 6.19
CA TYR A 357 -7.22 -1.94 6.68
C TYR A 357 -8.08 -2.53 5.56
N LEU A 358 -8.60 -1.70 4.67
CA LEU A 358 -9.34 -2.17 3.49
C LEU A 358 -8.45 -2.94 2.51
N TRP A 359 -7.18 -2.55 2.37
CA TRP A 359 -6.24 -3.31 1.55
C TRP A 359 -6.03 -4.72 2.10
N CYS A 360 -5.89 -4.84 3.44
CA CYS A 360 -5.80 -6.15 4.10
C CYS A 360 -7.08 -6.95 3.88
N ALA A 361 -8.25 -6.36 4.16
CA ALA A 361 -9.53 -7.04 4.03
C ALA A 361 -9.75 -7.53 2.58
N ALA A 362 -9.57 -6.66 1.58
CA ALA A 362 -9.70 -7.02 0.17
C ALA A 362 -8.70 -8.13 -0.23
N ALA A 363 -7.44 -8.03 0.22
CA ALA A 363 -6.42 -9.02 -0.10
C ALA A 363 -6.71 -10.39 0.54
N LEU A 364 -7.22 -10.44 1.78
CA LEU A 364 -7.60 -11.69 2.45
C LEU A 364 -8.80 -12.38 1.79
N MET A 365 -9.67 -11.62 1.11
CA MET A 365 -10.81 -12.15 0.36
C MET A 365 -10.45 -12.66 -1.05
N GLU A 366 -9.27 -12.33 -1.56
CA GLU A 366 -8.81 -12.84 -2.86
C GLU A 366 -8.62 -14.37 -2.81
N LYS A 367 -9.05 -15.06 -3.90
CA LYS A 367 -9.01 -16.53 -4.03
C LYS A 367 -7.64 -17.03 -4.52
#